data_36ec1e18561b9b0c888ad7f070d97a7d
#
_entry.id   36ec1e18561b9b0c888ad7f070d97a7d
#
_cell.length_a   1.000
_cell.length_b   1.000
_cell.length_c   1.000
_cell.angle_alpha   90.00
_cell.angle_beta   90.00
_cell.angle_gamma   90.00
#
_symmetry.space_group_name_H-M   'P 1'
#
loop_
_entity.id
_entity.type
_entity.pdbx_description
1 polymer ?
#
loop_
_entity_poly.entity_id
_entity_poly.type
_entity_poly.pdbx_seq_one_letter_code
_entity_poly.pdbx_strand_id
1 'polypeptide(L)' 'MEDKKQKFLEALMQGYGIIAVACEAVSISRSTYYRWYNSDPEFKEKVDEIAET' A
#
# COMPACT_ATOMS: atom_id res chain seq x y z
N MET A 1 -15.20 6.72 -4.09
CA MET A 1 -14.37 6.83 -3.49
C MET A 1 -13.52 5.80 -3.08
N GLU A 2 -12.41 5.80 -3.20
CA GLU A 2 -11.54 4.84 -3.06
C GLU A 2 -10.90 4.83 -1.83
N ASP A 3 -11.32 4.15 -0.93
CA ASP A 3 -10.73 4.11 0.33
C ASP A 3 -9.78 2.97 0.55
N LYS A 4 -9.74 2.00 -0.32
CA LYS A 4 -8.86 0.89 -0.12
C LYS A 4 -7.40 1.29 -0.16
N LYS A 5 -7.04 2.21 -1.02
CA LYS A 5 -5.66 2.68 -1.09
C LYS A 5 -5.26 3.38 0.20
N GLN A 6 -6.17 4.19 0.71
CA GLN A 6 -5.90 4.88 1.96
C GLN A 6 -5.72 3.90 3.09
N LYS A 7 -6.59 2.90 3.16
CA LYS A 7 -6.49 1.89 4.21
C LYS A 7 -5.21 1.08 4.06
N PHE A 8 -4.80 0.81 2.84
CA PHE A 8 -3.56 0.11 2.61
C PHE A 8 -2.38 0.90 3.18
N LEU A 9 -2.37 2.20 2.93
CA LEU A 9 -1.27 3.03 3.42
C LEU A 9 -1.25 3.06 4.94
N GLU A 10 -2.41 3.13 5.55
CA GLU A 10 -2.48 3.11 7.00
C GLU A 10 -1.98 1.79 7.55
N ALA A 11 -2.39 0.69 6.93
CA ALA A 11 -1.94 -0.62 7.36
C ALA A 11 -0.44 -0.78 7.16
N LEU A 12 0.08 -0.19 6.10
CA LEU A 12 1.51 -0.26 5.84
C LEU A 12 2.27 0.46 6.94
N MET A 13 1.78 1.60 7.36
CA MET A 13 2.40 2.33 8.44
C MET A 13 2.37 1.53 9.73
N GLN A 14 1.24 0.90 10.03
CA GLN A 14 1.13 0.12 11.23
C GLN A 14 1.93 -1.17 11.17
N GLY A 15 2.15 -1.68 9.97
CA GLY A 15 2.93 -2.90 9.79
C GLY A 15 4.40 -2.64 9.60
N TYR A 16 4.85 -1.44 9.91
CA TYR A 16 6.25 -1.10 9.82
C TYR A 16 6.81 -1.24 8.40
N GLY A 17 6.00 -0.93 7.43
CA GLY A 17 6.46 -0.95 6.05
C GLY A 17 6.50 -2.30 5.38
N ILE A 18 5.82 -3.30 5.94
CA ILE A 18 5.81 -4.63 5.34
C ILE A 18 4.63 -4.75 4.39
N ILE A 19 4.93 -4.84 3.10
CA ILE A 19 3.90 -4.87 2.08
C ILE A 19 2.94 -6.05 2.24
N ALA A 20 3.46 -7.21 2.56
CA ALA A 20 2.62 -8.40 2.69
C ALA A 20 1.58 -8.22 3.79
N VAL A 21 1.97 -7.61 4.89
CA VAL A 21 1.07 -7.37 6.00
C VAL A 21 -0.03 -6.41 5.59
N ALA A 22 0.34 -5.35 4.87
CA ALA A 22 -0.63 -4.36 4.44
C ALA A 22 -1.62 -4.96 3.45
N CYS A 23 -1.15 -5.79 2.52
CA CYS A 23 -2.04 -6.43 1.56
C CYS A 23 -3.06 -7.31 2.27
N GLU A 24 -2.61 -8.04 3.26
CA GLU A 24 -3.50 -8.89 4.00
C GLU A 24 -4.52 -8.09 4.79
N ALA A 25 -4.09 -7.00 5.37
CA ALA A 25 -4.95 -6.18 6.20
C ALA A 25 -6.13 -5.61 5.42
N VAL A 26 -5.93 -5.29 4.14
CA VAL A 26 -7.01 -4.75 3.33
C VAL A 26 -7.54 -5.76 2.33
N SER A 27 -7.14 -7.00 2.44
CA SER A 27 -7.66 -8.08 1.59
C SER A 27 -7.45 -7.85 0.10
N ILE A 28 -6.25 -7.47 -0.27
CA ILE A 28 -5.93 -7.36 -1.69
C ILE A 28 -4.76 -8.28 -2.00
N SER A 29 -4.64 -8.66 -3.27
CA SER A 29 -3.52 -9.49 -3.68
C SER A 29 -2.31 -8.62 -3.98
N ARG A 30 -1.15 -9.26 -4.07
CA ARG A 30 0.04 -8.55 -4.45
C ARG A 30 -0.09 -7.97 -5.84
N SER A 31 -0.81 -8.65 -6.71
CA SER A 31 -1.06 -8.16 -8.07
C SER A 31 -1.77 -6.83 -8.06
N THR A 32 -2.77 -6.70 -7.19
CA THR A 32 -3.50 -5.45 -7.08
C THR A 32 -2.58 -4.35 -6.57
N TYR A 33 -1.76 -4.67 -5.59
CA TYR A 33 -0.82 -3.70 -5.06
C TYR A 33 0.13 -3.21 -6.16
N TYR A 34 0.69 -4.11 -6.95
CA TYR A 34 1.62 -3.71 -8.00
C TYR A 34 0.93 -2.90 -9.09
N ARG A 35 -0.32 -3.20 -9.36
CA ARG A 35 -1.07 -2.42 -10.32
C ARG A 35 -1.21 -0.98 -9.85
N TRP A 36 -1.55 -0.80 -8.59
CA TRP A 36 -1.65 0.53 -8.02
C TRP A 36 -0.30 1.24 -8.04
N TYR A 37 0.72 0.52 -7.65
CA TYR A 37 2.06 1.08 -7.55
C TYR A 37 2.54 1.58 -8.90
N ASN A 38 2.24 0.85 -9.96
CA ASN A 38 2.71 1.23 -11.28
C ASN A 38 1.82 2.27 -11.98
N SER A 39 0.55 2.33 -11.60
CA SER A 39 -0.35 3.24 -12.31
C SER A 39 -0.69 4.50 -11.55
N ASP A 40 -0.35 4.57 -10.28
CA ASP A 40 -0.69 5.72 -9.46
C ASP A 40 0.57 6.30 -8.84
N PRO A 41 1.14 7.35 -9.42
CA PRO A 41 2.40 7.89 -8.91
C PRO A 41 2.30 8.44 -7.50
N GLU A 42 1.14 8.93 -7.13
CA GLU A 42 0.95 9.41 -5.79
C GLU A 42 1.02 8.28 -4.79
N PHE A 43 0.38 7.18 -5.11
CA PHE A 43 0.40 6.00 -4.26
C PHE A 43 1.83 5.48 -4.15
N LYS A 44 2.53 5.41 -5.27
CA LYS A 44 3.90 4.95 -5.28
C LYS A 44 4.78 5.80 -4.37
N GLU A 45 4.61 7.08 -4.45
CA GLU A 45 5.40 7.98 -3.65
C GLU A 45 5.16 7.76 -2.16
N LYS A 46 3.90 7.59 -1.78
CA LYS A 46 3.58 7.38 -0.39
C LYS A 46 4.09 6.05 0.13
N VAL A 47 4.00 5.03 -0.71
CA VAL A 47 4.51 3.71 -0.34
C VAL A 47 6.02 3.79 -0.13
N ASP A 48 6.71 4.45 -1.04
CA ASP A 48 8.17 4.56 -0.94
C ASP A 48 8.57 5.30 0.32
N GLU A 49 7.80 6.31 0.68
CA GLU A 49 8.07 7.05 1.88
C GLU A 49 7.93 6.19 3.12
N ILE A 50 6.89 5.41 3.18
CA ILE A 50 6.64 4.59 4.35
C ILE A 50 7.57 3.39 4.41
N ALA A 51 7.72 2.71 3.30
CA ALA A 51 8.49 1.49 3.28
C ALA A 51 9.98 1.69 3.33
N GLU A 52 10.41 2.90 3.01
CA GLU A 52 11.78 3.12 2.97
C GLU A 52 12.41 3.40 4.23
N THR A 53 11.78 3.58 5.27
CA THR A 53 12.40 3.89 6.50
C THR A 53 13.21 2.81 7.09
#